data_00c708dafb375e37c914dd5ad467bee9
#
_entry.id   00c708dafb375e37c914dd5ad467bee9
#
_cell.length_a   1.000
_cell.length_b   1.000
_cell.length_c   1.000
_cell.angle_alpha   90.00
_cell.angle_beta   90.00
_cell.angle_gamma   90.00
#
_symmetry.space_group_name_H-M   'P 1'
#
loop_
_entity.id
_entity.type
_entity.pdbx_description
1 polymer ?
#
loop_
_entity_poly.entity_id
_entity_poly.type
_entity_poly.pdbx_seq_one_letter_code
_entity_poly.pdbx_strand_id
1 'polypeptide(L)'
;MKEKSLNVYGKPLQICGNEPITGAFRDGCCNTGPGDIGTHTVCAIVSDEFLEFSKSRGNDLTRDYPEYNFKGLKDGDRWCLCASRWVEAYEVGLAPKVILESTHIKTLEYVSMQILESFNHLTS
;
A
#
# COMPACT_ATOMS: atom_id res chain seq x y z
N MET A 1 4.50 -24.42 -9.51
CA MET A 1 3.68 -24.05 -8.35
C MET A 1 4.04 -22.66 -7.90
N LYS A 2 3.06 -21.79 -7.78
CA LYS A 2 3.33 -20.44 -7.29
C LYS A 2 3.56 -20.47 -5.78
N GLU A 3 4.65 -19.87 -5.33
CA GLU A 3 4.84 -19.66 -3.90
C GLU A 3 3.72 -18.76 -3.38
N LYS A 4 3.20 -19.10 -2.21
CA LYS A 4 2.20 -18.26 -1.57
C LYS A 4 2.88 -17.02 -1.01
N SER A 5 2.36 -15.86 -1.36
CA SER A 5 2.82 -14.61 -0.76
C SER A 5 2.45 -14.59 0.71
N LEU A 6 3.35 -14.06 1.53
CA LEU A 6 3.14 -13.96 2.97
C LEU A 6 2.98 -12.50 3.37
N ASN A 7 2.16 -12.27 4.41
CA ASN A 7 2.06 -10.95 5.01
C ASN A 7 3.16 -10.75 6.06
N VAL A 8 3.19 -9.58 6.68
CA VAL A 8 4.23 -9.23 7.66
C VAL A 8 4.22 -10.12 8.90
N TYR A 9 3.17 -10.89 9.13
CA TYR A 9 3.10 -11.85 10.23
C TYR A 9 3.59 -13.23 9.82
N GLY A 10 4.02 -13.42 8.57
CA GLY A 10 4.43 -14.72 8.05
C GLY A 10 3.28 -15.65 7.72
N LYS A 11 2.07 -15.11 7.58
CA LYS A 11 0.85 -15.86 7.24
C LYS A 11 0.43 -15.54 5.81
N PRO A 12 -0.50 -16.32 5.22
CA PRO A 12 -0.92 -16.03 3.84
C PRO A 12 -1.44 -14.60 3.68
N LEU A 13 -0.98 -13.94 2.62
CA LEU A 13 -1.35 -12.56 2.33
C LEU A 13 -2.84 -12.47 2.00
N GLN A 14 -3.55 -11.55 2.68
CA GLN A 14 -4.97 -11.33 2.46
C GLN A 14 -5.19 -10.26 1.39
N ILE A 15 -6.41 -10.21 0.85
CA ILE A 15 -6.80 -9.21 -0.15
C ILE A 15 -6.78 -7.83 0.50
N CYS A 16 -6.15 -6.86 -0.20
CA CYS A 16 -6.14 -5.46 0.23
C CYS A 16 -7.43 -4.76 -0.19
N GLY A 17 -7.82 -4.87 -1.47
CA GLY A 17 -9.04 -4.27 -1.94
C GLY A 17 -9.36 -4.57 -3.40
N ASN A 18 -10.66 -4.55 -3.73
CA ASN A 18 -11.16 -4.79 -5.08
C ASN A 18 -11.84 -3.56 -5.69
N GLU A 19 -12.18 -2.56 -4.89
CA GLU A 19 -12.84 -1.34 -5.36
C GLU A 19 -12.24 -0.11 -4.68
N PRO A 20 -11.28 0.56 -5.34
CA PRO A 20 -10.70 0.19 -6.64
C PRO A 20 -9.85 -1.07 -6.53
N ILE A 21 -9.76 -1.84 -7.61
CA ILE A 21 -8.89 -3.01 -7.61
C ILE A 21 -7.44 -2.54 -7.52
N THR A 22 -6.67 -3.11 -6.61
CA THR A 22 -5.33 -2.65 -6.31
C THR A 22 -4.30 -3.77 -6.49
N GLY A 23 -3.01 -3.43 -6.32
CA GLY A 23 -1.91 -4.37 -6.47
C GLY A 23 -1.19 -4.22 -7.80
N ALA A 24 0.11 -4.52 -7.82
CA ALA A 24 0.93 -4.46 -9.02
C ALA A 24 0.38 -5.38 -10.13
N PHE A 25 -0.26 -6.47 -9.73
CA PHE A 25 -0.83 -7.44 -10.66
C PHE A 25 -2.35 -7.29 -10.83
N ARG A 26 -2.93 -6.27 -10.22
CA ARG A 26 -4.37 -5.97 -10.26
C ARG A 26 -5.24 -7.16 -9.84
N ASP A 27 -4.80 -7.89 -8.83
CA ASP A 27 -5.52 -9.04 -8.27
C ASP A 27 -6.14 -8.74 -6.91
N GLY A 28 -6.06 -7.49 -6.45
CA GLY A 28 -6.57 -7.08 -5.15
C GLY A 28 -5.60 -7.29 -4.01
N CYS A 29 -4.46 -7.92 -4.25
CA CYS A 29 -3.46 -8.24 -3.23
C CYS A 29 -2.18 -7.46 -3.46
N CYS A 30 -1.49 -7.10 -2.38
CA CYS A 30 -0.22 -6.38 -2.44
C CYS A 30 0.94 -7.34 -2.72
N ASN A 31 0.80 -8.12 -3.79
CA ASN A 31 1.85 -9.02 -4.27
C ASN A 31 2.97 -8.24 -4.93
N THR A 32 4.16 -8.80 -4.92
CA THR A 32 5.32 -8.21 -5.57
C THR A 32 6.16 -9.28 -6.25
N GLY A 33 7.07 -8.87 -7.11
CA GLY A 33 7.97 -9.75 -7.83
C GLY A 33 8.98 -8.92 -8.59
N PRO A 34 9.86 -9.57 -9.39
CA PRO A 34 10.95 -8.87 -10.08
C PRO A 34 10.48 -7.75 -11.01
N GLY A 35 9.25 -7.82 -11.52
CA GLY A 35 8.70 -6.80 -12.41
C GLY A 35 8.07 -5.63 -11.69
N ASP A 36 7.93 -5.69 -10.36
CA ASP A 36 7.33 -4.62 -9.57
C ASP A 36 8.42 -3.69 -9.06
N ILE A 37 8.82 -2.75 -9.89
CA ILE A 37 9.93 -1.83 -9.61
C ILE A 37 9.65 -0.98 -8.37
N GLY A 38 8.39 -0.58 -8.16
CA GLY A 38 8.02 0.27 -7.03
C GLY A 38 7.84 -0.47 -5.72
N THR A 39 7.86 -1.81 -5.72
CA THR A 39 7.60 -2.65 -4.54
C THR A 39 6.29 -2.23 -3.86
N HIS A 40 5.16 -2.46 -4.53
CA HIS A 40 3.83 -2.03 -4.08
C HIS A 40 3.26 -3.03 -3.06
N THR A 41 3.82 -3.03 -1.87
CA THR A 41 3.60 -4.07 -0.87
C THR A 41 2.81 -3.62 0.37
N VAL A 42 2.57 -2.31 0.53
CA VAL A 42 1.90 -1.77 1.73
C VAL A 42 0.42 -1.59 1.47
N CYS A 43 -0.43 -2.38 2.13
CA CYS A 43 -1.87 -2.17 2.04
C CYS A 43 -2.25 -1.03 2.99
N ALA A 44 -2.53 0.14 2.44
CA ALA A 44 -2.82 1.34 3.21
C ALA A 44 -4.26 1.78 3.00
N ILE A 45 -4.81 2.41 4.04
CA ILE A 45 -6.09 3.12 3.95
C ILE A 45 -5.71 4.59 3.78
N VAL A 46 -5.81 5.09 2.54
CA VAL A 46 -5.32 6.42 2.22
C VAL A 46 -6.18 7.51 2.86
N SER A 47 -5.54 8.64 3.19
CA SER A 47 -6.20 9.81 3.75
C SER A 47 -6.00 10.99 2.83
N ASP A 48 -6.85 12.02 2.98
CA ASP A 48 -6.70 13.25 2.19
C ASP A 48 -5.31 13.86 2.37
N GLU A 49 -4.81 13.91 3.61
CA GLU A 49 -3.48 14.45 3.89
C GLU A 49 -2.39 13.68 3.16
N PHE A 50 -2.48 12.35 3.19
CA PHE A 50 -1.50 11.53 2.47
C PHE A 50 -1.60 11.74 0.97
N LEU A 51 -2.82 11.80 0.41
CA LEU A 51 -3.03 11.97 -1.03
C LEU A 51 -2.47 13.31 -1.51
N GLU A 52 -2.68 14.38 -0.75
CA GLU A 52 -2.12 15.70 -1.05
C GLU A 52 -0.60 15.67 -1.02
N PHE A 53 -0.03 15.05 0.02
CA PHE A 53 1.42 14.93 0.14
C PHE A 53 2.00 14.14 -1.04
N SER A 54 1.40 13.00 -1.36
CA SER A 54 1.85 12.14 -2.47
C SER A 54 1.85 12.91 -3.80
N LYS A 55 0.80 13.69 -4.03
CA LYS A 55 0.70 14.53 -5.22
C LYS A 55 1.83 15.55 -5.28
N SER A 56 2.13 16.20 -4.14
CA SER A 56 3.19 17.20 -4.05
C SER A 56 4.57 16.59 -4.32
N ARG A 57 4.72 15.28 -4.12
CA ARG A 57 5.99 14.58 -4.34
C ARG A 57 6.04 13.90 -5.72
N GLY A 58 5.11 14.25 -6.61
CA GLY A 58 5.12 13.75 -7.97
C GLY A 58 4.38 12.44 -8.18
N ASN A 59 3.65 11.96 -7.18
CA ASN A 59 2.88 10.72 -7.27
C ASN A 59 1.40 11.02 -7.00
N ASP A 60 0.72 11.55 -8.02
CA ASP A 60 -0.69 11.93 -7.91
C ASP A 60 -1.60 10.70 -8.04
N LEU A 61 -2.10 10.21 -6.91
CA LEU A 61 -2.98 9.04 -6.86
C LEU A 61 -4.47 9.43 -6.98
N THR A 62 -4.77 10.73 -7.02
CA THR A 62 -6.16 11.21 -7.12
C THR A 62 -6.62 11.40 -8.56
N ARG A 63 -5.69 11.31 -9.52
CA ARG A 63 -5.97 11.56 -10.92
C ARG A 63 -6.62 10.35 -11.59
N ASP A 64 -7.57 10.63 -12.50
CA ASP A 64 -8.23 9.60 -13.29
C ASP A 64 -7.37 9.19 -14.47
N TYR A 65 -7.15 7.89 -14.64
CA TYR A 65 -6.41 7.33 -15.78
C TYR A 65 -7.30 6.28 -16.46
N PRO A 66 -8.21 6.73 -17.36
CA PRO A 66 -9.16 5.81 -18.01
C PRO A 66 -8.49 4.66 -18.76
N GLU A 67 -7.31 4.88 -19.34
CA GLU A 67 -6.56 3.86 -20.09
C GLU A 67 -6.14 2.68 -19.21
N TYR A 68 -6.05 2.89 -17.88
CA TYR A 68 -5.74 1.84 -16.91
C TYR A 68 -6.95 1.46 -16.07
N ASN A 69 -8.14 1.96 -16.44
CA ASN A 69 -9.37 1.75 -15.68
C ASN A 69 -9.22 2.16 -14.22
N PHE A 70 -8.50 3.24 -13.98
CA PHE A 70 -8.21 3.77 -12.65
C PHE A 70 -8.91 5.13 -12.48
N LYS A 71 -9.76 5.23 -11.47
CA LYS A 71 -10.59 6.43 -11.24
C LYS A 71 -10.04 7.39 -10.18
N GLY A 72 -8.81 7.19 -9.74
CA GLY A 72 -8.24 8.00 -8.67
C GLY A 72 -8.72 7.55 -7.30
N LEU A 73 -7.91 7.85 -6.29
CA LEU A 73 -8.19 7.44 -4.91
C LEU A 73 -8.84 8.58 -4.13
N LYS A 74 -9.65 8.22 -3.15
CA LYS A 74 -10.29 9.12 -2.20
C LYS A 74 -9.96 8.70 -0.79
N ASP A 75 -10.16 9.59 0.16
CA ASP A 75 -10.02 9.29 1.57
C ASP A 75 -10.79 8.01 1.93
N GLY A 76 -10.13 7.08 2.59
CA GLY A 76 -10.72 5.82 3.00
C GLY A 76 -10.53 4.66 2.01
N ASP A 77 -10.05 4.94 0.81
CA ASP A 77 -9.78 3.88 -0.17
C ASP A 77 -8.57 3.05 0.26
N ARG A 78 -8.58 1.76 -0.09
CA ARG A 78 -7.45 0.87 0.17
C ARG A 78 -6.60 0.78 -1.08
N TRP A 79 -5.28 0.84 -0.89
CA TRP A 79 -4.37 0.81 -2.02
C TRP A 79 -3.05 0.15 -1.63
N CYS A 80 -2.49 -0.63 -2.55
CA CYS A 80 -1.16 -1.20 -2.37
C CYS A 80 -0.12 -0.14 -2.73
N LEU A 81 0.41 0.53 -1.71
CA LEU A 81 1.37 1.59 -1.88
C LEU A 81 2.79 1.07 -2.10
N CYS A 82 3.56 1.82 -2.87
CA CYS A 82 5.00 1.65 -2.95
C CYS A 82 5.59 1.80 -1.55
N ALA A 83 6.40 0.82 -1.12
CA ALA A 83 6.95 0.81 0.24
C ALA A 83 7.78 2.06 0.52
N SER A 84 8.60 2.51 -0.43
CA SER A 84 9.41 3.73 -0.24
C SER A 84 8.55 4.98 -0.15
N ARG A 85 7.41 5.03 -0.83
CA ARG A 85 6.48 6.17 -0.73
C ARG A 85 5.82 6.22 0.63
N TRP A 86 5.51 5.05 1.22
CA TRP A 86 4.96 5.01 2.56
C TRP A 86 5.98 5.51 3.58
N VAL A 87 7.24 5.07 3.45
CA VAL A 87 8.33 5.52 4.33
C VAL A 87 8.55 7.03 4.21
N GLU A 88 8.53 7.56 3.00
CA GLU A 88 8.67 9.00 2.75
C GLU A 88 7.60 9.79 3.51
N ALA A 89 6.35 9.31 3.47
CA ALA A 89 5.25 9.95 4.21
C ALA A 89 5.43 9.79 5.72
N TYR A 90 5.91 8.63 6.17
CA TYR A 90 6.18 8.39 7.58
C TYR A 90 7.18 9.41 8.14
N GLU A 91 8.22 9.71 7.38
CA GLU A 91 9.28 10.62 7.83
C GLU A 91 8.80 12.05 8.07
N VAL A 92 7.69 12.45 7.47
CA VAL A 92 7.11 13.78 7.66
C VAL A 92 5.78 13.73 8.44
N GLY A 93 5.45 12.58 9.03
CA GLY A 93 4.28 12.46 9.89
C GLY A 93 2.95 12.34 9.15
N LEU A 94 2.96 11.96 7.87
CA LEU A 94 1.76 11.90 7.04
C LEU A 94 1.45 10.49 6.52
N ALA A 95 2.11 9.45 7.06
CA ALA A 95 1.86 8.09 6.62
C ALA A 95 0.43 7.65 6.96
N PRO A 96 -0.26 6.98 6.02
CA PRO A 96 -1.61 6.48 6.29
C PRO A 96 -1.57 5.20 7.12
N LYS A 97 -2.71 4.85 7.70
CA LYS A 97 -2.87 3.58 8.43
C LYS A 97 -2.71 2.42 7.47
N VAL A 98 -2.26 1.29 8.00
CA VAL A 98 -2.01 0.09 7.21
C VAL A 98 -2.83 -1.09 7.70
N ILE A 99 -3.14 -2.02 6.78
CA ILE A 99 -3.77 -3.29 7.09
C ILE A 99 -2.68 -4.34 7.03
N LEU A 100 -2.20 -4.76 8.20
CA LEU A 100 -0.99 -5.60 8.29
C LEU A 100 -1.20 -6.99 7.69
N GLU A 101 -2.38 -7.58 7.85
CA GLU A 101 -2.70 -8.89 7.27
C GLU A 101 -2.66 -8.88 5.75
N SER A 102 -2.78 -7.70 5.15
CA SER A 102 -2.77 -7.51 3.69
C SER A 102 -1.52 -6.79 3.20
N THR A 103 -0.51 -6.61 4.08
CA THR A 103 0.77 -5.99 3.75
C THR A 103 1.81 -7.09 3.58
N HIS A 104 2.45 -7.09 2.40
CA HIS A 104 3.42 -8.13 2.05
C HIS A 104 4.65 -8.09 2.95
N ILE A 105 5.17 -9.25 3.30
CA ILE A 105 6.33 -9.38 4.20
C ILE A 105 7.57 -8.64 3.68
N LYS A 106 7.69 -8.46 2.37
CA LYS A 106 8.80 -7.73 1.77
C LYS A 106 8.89 -6.28 2.25
N THR A 107 7.79 -5.72 2.74
CA THR A 107 7.78 -4.38 3.33
C THR A 107 8.78 -4.25 4.47
N LEU A 108 9.07 -5.36 5.16
CA LEU A 108 10.01 -5.37 6.29
C LEU A 108 11.45 -5.07 5.86
N GLU A 109 11.75 -5.09 4.56
CA GLU A 109 13.05 -4.65 4.05
C GLU A 109 13.19 -3.12 4.03
N TYR A 110 12.07 -2.40 4.16
CA TYR A 110 12.00 -0.94 4.09
C TYR A 110 11.71 -0.29 5.43
N VAL A 111 10.95 -0.97 6.29
CA VAL A 111 10.48 -0.39 7.56
C VAL A 111 10.31 -1.51 8.58
N SER A 112 10.58 -1.21 9.85
CA SER A 112 10.50 -2.21 10.92
C SER A 112 9.06 -2.58 11.24
N MET A 113 8.86 -3.80 11.76
CA MET A 113 7.54 -4.26 12.21
C MET A 113 6.99 -3.36 13.31
N GLN A 114 7.84 -2.88 14.20
CA GLN A 114 7.43 -2.00 15.30
C GLN A 114 6.78 -0.72 14.77
N ILE A 115 7.38 -0.12 13.75
CA ILE A 115 6.82 1.09 13.12
C ILE A 115 5.48 0.77 12.46
N LEU A 116 5.42 -0.33 11.70
CA LEU A 116 4.17 -0.73 11.03
C LEU A 116 3.05 -0.98 12.04
N GLU A 117 3.36 -1.63 13.15
CA GLU A 117 2.37 -1.91 14.21
C GLU A 117 1.76 -0.62 14.75
N SER A 118 2.55 0.45 14.86
CA SER A 118 2.05 1.73 15.36
C SER A 118 1.06 2.39 14.38
N PHE A 119 1.02 1.94 13.12
CA PHE A 119 0.10 2.43 12.10
C PHE A 119 -1.00 1.43 11.75
N ASN A 120 -1.12 0.34 12.53
CA ASN A 120 -2.17 -0.65 12.31
C ASN A 120 -3.54 0.03 12.31
N HIS A 121 -4.35 -0.26 11.29
CA HIS A 121 -5.68 0.36 11.12
C HIS A 121 -6.60 0.13 12.32
N LEU A 122 -6.34 -0.90 13.13
CA LEU A 122 -7.11 -1.20 14.34
C LEU A 122 -6.69 -0.35 15.54
N THR A 123 -5.60 0.42 15.41
CA THR A 123 -5.10 1.29 16.46
C THR A 123 -5.76 2.66 16.35
N SER A 124 -6.38 3.12 17.42
CA SER A 124 -7.02 4.43 17.46
C SER A 124 -6.02 5.56 17.72
#